data_628a7c9b80c30bddb108018ce7670356
#
_entry.id   628a7c9b80c30bddb108018ce7670356
#
_cell.length_a   1.000
_cell.length_b   1.000
_cell.length_c   1.000
_cell.angle_alpha   90.00
_cell.angle_beta   90.00
_cell.angle_gamma   90.00
#
_symmetry.space_group_name_H-M   'P 1'
#
loop_
_entity.id
_entity.type
_entity.pdbx_description
1 polymer ?
#
loop_
_entity_poly.entity_id
_entity_poly.type
_entity_poly.pdbx_seq_one_letter_code
_entity_poly.pdbx_strand_id
1 'polypeptide(L)'
;MNVSVAMLSRNRRKTKRPRVVVVGAGSAGAVIAARLSQNQQVDVLLLESGPDVPSAHEALGIQGTDFVEALEVVNRNLRIPVRRTASQDLIDYVRGTGTGGSSSVNAMVGMWGMASDYDRWARDLGCEGWSWRDVAPVFANLPIPLHTTLPSEWGNIDRALVDAATDLGIERRDDLSTAPLAGHGVGAVSLTCGGGRRASVNDIYLEPARLRSNLEIRGNSAVDRLNMSGNDVLGVRLADGSDIDADAVVVCAGAIATPQILLRTKIQRSGIGQGVKDHPAVAFTLALKEPSKAQYAVSTLLRTTSTTTGKHFENSQSTQGDIHLLPLNHTTAHDNMHGAMFAAVMRVYSTGSITDSKIDLDLLSDERDMRAMTEATLMLATMIEGRTFTGVAHSVGNELTTDDMQGWLLNNVGSYSHIGCSSKMGAVSDEDAVVDTSGKVIGYSQVWVCDASIFPDLPTGNTHLPVVMMAERISQRISESLSPN
;
A
#
# COMPACT_ATOMS: atom_id res chain seq x y z
N MET A 1 35.88 -12.95 34.18
CA MET A 1 36.38 -13.64 32.96
C MET A 1 35.46 -13.47 31.71
N ASN A 2 34.43 -12.59 31.73
CA ASN A 2 33.44 -12.47 30.63
C ASN A 2 33.60 -11.23 29.75
N VAL A 3 34.59 -10.37 29.97
CA VAL A 3 34.78 -9.15 29.15
C VAL A 3 35.67 -9.43 27.92
N SER A 4 36.46 -10.50 27.95
CA SER A 4 37.43 -10.81 26.88
C SER A 4 36.83 -11.48 25.64
N VAL A 5 35.68 -12.15 25.77
CA VAL A 5 35.05 -12.89 24.66
C VAL A 5 34.31 -11.94 23.70
N ALA A 6 33.67 -10.88 24.22
CA ALA A 6 32.96 -9.89 23.41
C ALA A 6 33.90 -8.99 22.57
N MET A 7 35.11 -8.72 23.08
CA MET A 7 36.12 -7.95 22.32
C MET A 7 36.80 -8.79 21.22
N LEU A 8 36.91 -10.10 21.39
CA LEU A 8 37.53 -10.99 20.39
C LEU A 8 36.60 -11.24 19.19
N SER A 9 35.28 -11.13 19.35
CA SER A 9 34.35 -11.26 18.25
C SER A 9 34.30 -10.02 17.31
N ARG A 10 34.51 -8.82 17.86
CA ARG A 10 34.59 -7.57 17.04
C ARG A 10 35.85 -7.49 16.16
N ASN A 11 36.97 -8.11 16.56
CA ASN A 11 38.22 -8.05 15.79
C ASN A 11 38.31 -9.02 14.59
N ARG A 12 37.43 -10.02 14.49
CA ARG A 12 37.40 -10.96 13.34
C ARG A 12 36.64 -10.45 12.13
N ARG A 13 35.84 -9.36 12.23
CA ARG A 13 34.99 -8.85 11.15
C ARG A 13 35.57 -7.73 10.28
N LYS A 14 36.79 -7.24 10.54
CA LYS A 14 37.39 -6.10 9.83
C LYS A 14 37.77 -6.33 8.34
N THR A 15 37.53 -7.52 7.78
CA THR A 15 37.80 -7.83 6.36
C THR A 15 36.60 -8.30 5.59
N LYS A 16 35.42 -8.41 6.20
CA LYS A 16 34.18 -8.87 5.55
C LYS A 16 33.27 -7.67 5.30
N ARG A 17 32.66 -7.60 4.10
CA ARG A 17 31.65 -6.59 3.76
C ARG A 17 30.51 -6.61 4.79
N PRO A 18 29.97 -5.45 5.20
CA PRO A 18 28.80 -5.42 6.08
C PRO A 18 27.62 -6.15 5.42
N ARG A 19 26.95 -6.99 6.19
CA ARG A 19 25.74 -7.70 5.75
C ARG A 19 24.51 -6.93 6.17
N VAL A 20 23.68 -6.57 5.19
CA VAL A 20 22.35 -5.99 5.41
C VAL A 20 21.31 -7.07 5.15
N VAL A 21 20.45 -7.34 6.15
CA VAL A 21 19.28 -8.19 5.98
C VAL A 21 18.06 -7.31 5.71
N VAL A 22 17.38 -7.57 4.59
CA VAL A 22 16.09 -6.95 4.23
C VAL A 22 14.99 -8.00 4.46
N VAL A 23 13.98 -7.65 5.28
CA VAL A 23 12.92 -8.56 5.69
C VAL A 23 11.64 -8.25 4.91
N GLY A 24 11.23 -9.15 4.02
CA GLY A 24 10.09 -9.03 3.12
C GLY A 24 10.49 -8.55 1.72
N ALA A 25 10.10 -9.31 0.69
CA ALA A 25 10.37 -9.02 -0.73
C ALA A 25 9.18 -8.37 -1.45
N GLY A 26 8.34 -7.64 -0.71
CA GLY A 26 7.20 -6.87 -1.23
C GLY A 26 7.59 -5.54 -1.86
N SER A 27 6.59 -4.65 -2.02
CA SER A 27 6.71 -3.36 -2.73
C SER A 27 7.89 -2.48 -2.29
N ALA A 28 8.26 -2.50 -1.01
CA ALA A 28 9.39 -1.75 -0.50
C ALA A 28 10.70 -2.55 -0.48
N GLY A 29 10.66 -3.78 0.09
CA GLY A 29 11.89 -4.55 0.30
C GLY A 29 12.59 -4.96 -0.98
N ALA A 30 11.85 -5.21 -2.05
CA ALA A 30 12.40 -5.44 -3.38
C ALA A 30 13.21 -4.23 -3.89
N VAL A 31 12.68 -3.02 -3.70
CA VAL A 31 13.37 -1.76 -4.05
C VAL A 31 14.61 -1.58 -3.20
N ILE A 32 14.47 -1.69 -1.87
CA ILE A 32 15.59 -1.55 -0.90
C ILE A 32 16.72 -2.53 -1.27
N ALA A 33 16.41 -3.82 -1.45
CA ALA A 33 17.41 -4.83 -1.78
C ALA A 33 18.10 -4.56 -3.12
N ALA A 34 17.31 -4.19 -4.14
CA ALA A 34 17.84 -3.86 -5.45
C ALA A 34 18.73 -2.61 -5.42
N ARG A 35 18.39 -1.58 -4.65
CA ARG A 35 19.20 -0.35 -4.54
C ARG A 35 20.45 -0.57 -3.71
N LEU A 36 20.35 -1.17 -2.54
CA LEU A 36 21.51 -1.42 -1.66
C LEU A 36 22.55 -2.33 -2.33
N SER A 37 22.11 -3.34 -3.09
CA SER A 37 23.01 -4.24 -3.81
C SER A 37 23.74 -3.59 -5.00
N GLN A 38 23.43 -2.35 -5.38
CA GLN A 38 24.27 -1.59 -6.33
C GLN A 38 25.65 -1.27 -5.74
N ASN A 39 25.75 -1.12 -4.43
CA ASN A 39 27.01 -0.94 -3.75
C ASN A 39 27.67 -2.30 -3.51
N GLN A 40 28.74 -2.61 -4.27
CA GLN A 40 29.48 -3.88 -4.16
C GLN A 40 30.24 -4.04 -2.84
N GLN A 41 30.29 -3.00 -1.99
CA GLN A 41 30.91 -3.07 -0.66
C GLN A 41 29.95 -3.56 0.45
N VAL A 42 28.68 -3.84 0.09
CA VAL A 42 27.64 -4.31 1.00
C VAL A 42 27.10 -5.65 0.50
N ASP A 43 27.02 -6.66 1.38
CA ASP A 43 26.32 -7.91 1.09
C ASP A 43 24.84 -7.77 1.53
N VAL A 44 23.89 -8.00 0.62
CA VAL A 44 22.47 -7.89 0.86
C VAL A 44 21.83 -9.28 0.87
N LEU A 45 21.13 -9.61 1.95
CA LEU A 45 20.29 -10.81 2.06
C LEU A 45 18.84 -10.39 2.17
N LEU A 46 18.04 -10.70 1.14
CA LEU A 46 16.59 -10.47 1.12
C LEU A 46 15.87 -11.75 1.56
N LEU A 47 15.13 -11.66 2.67
CA LEU A 47 14.32 -12.75 3.23
C LEU A 47 12.85 -12.53 2.92
N GLU A 48 12.18 -13.55 2.41
CA GLU A 48 10.76 -13.53 2.09
C GLU A 48 10.05 -14.74 2.70
N SER A 49 8.88 -14.50 3.29
CA SER A 49 8.08 -15.56 3.94
C SER A 49 7.49 -16.55 2.96
N GLY A 50 7.08 -16.08 1.80
CA GLY A 50 6.57 -16.89 0.69
C GLY A 50 7.66 -17.35 -0.27
N PRO A 51 7.27 -17.92 -1.41
CA PRO A 51 8.23 -18.43 -2.39
C PRO A 51 9.02 -17.32 -3.08
N ASP A 52 10.29 -17.59 -3.38
CA ASP A 52 11.04 -16.82 -4.36
C ASP A 52 10.76 -17.37 -5.76
N VAL A 53 10.07 -16.57 -6.58
CA VAL A 53 9.69 -16.95 -7.94
C VAL A 53 10.25 -15.93 -8.92
N PRO A 54 11.26 -16.30 -9.76
CA PRO A 54 11.69 -15.44 -10.86
C PRO A 54 10.53 -15.10 -11.80
N SER A 55 10.51 -13.88 -12.34
CA SER A 55 9.40 -13.36 -13.17
C SER A 55 9.03 -14.25 -14.35
N ALA A 56 10.02 -14.95 -14.95
CA ALA A 56 9.77 -15.87 -16.06
C ALA A 56 9.04 -17.15 -15.66
N HIS A 57 9.03 -17.49 -14.38
CA HIS A 57 8.41 -18.70 -13.82
C HIS A 57 7.11 -18.40 -13.05
N GLU A 58 6.68 -17.15 -13.02
CA GLU A 58 5.42 -16.77 -12.38
C GLU A 58 4.20 -17.37 -13.08
N ALA A 59 3.13 -17.64 -12.32
CA ALA A 59 1.85 -18.05 -12.87
C ALA A 59 1.29 -17.02 -13.84
N LEU A 60 0.59 -17.46 -14.88
CA LEU A 60 0.02 -16.56 -15.90
C LEU A 60 -0.91 -15.51 -15.30
N GLY A 61 -1.75 -15.87 -14.31
CA GLY A 61 -2.61 -14.91 -13.61
C GLY A 61 -1.81 -13.81 -12.88
N ILE A 62 -0.59 -14.12 -12.38
CA ILE A 62 0.30 -13.11 -11.78
C ILE A 62 0.95 -12.22 -12.85
N GLN A 63 1.35 -12.79 -13.97
CA GLN A 63 1.98 -12.05 -15.08
C GLN A 63 0.97 -11.17 -15.83
N GLY A 64 -0.30 -11.57 -15.83
CA GLY A 64 -1.39 -10.91 -16.55
C GLY A 64 -1.77 -9.55 -15.96
N THR A 65 -2.63 -8.86 -16.69
CA THR A 65 -3.18 -7.55 -16.29
C THR A 65 -4.57 -7.66 -15.65
N ASP A 66 -5.08 -8.85 -15.43
CA ASP A 66 -6.27 -9.10 -14.64
C ASP A 66 -5.90 -9.43 -13.20
N PHE A 67 -6.16 -8.49 -12.28
CA PHE A 67 -5.85 -8.72 -10.87
C PHE A 67 -6.80 -9.72 -10.21
N VAL A 68 -7.99 -9.93 -10.76
CA VAL A 68 -8.94 -10.92 -10.25
C VAL A 68 -8.38 -12.32 -10.44
N GLU A 69 -7.79 -12.62 -11.61
CA GLU A 69 -7.04 -13.87 -11.84
C GLU A 69 -5.85 -14.00 -10.88
N ALA A 70 -5.14 -12.89 -10.61
CA ALA A 70 -4.02 -12.90 -9.68
C ALA A 70 -4.44 -13.27 -8.25
N LEU A 71 -5.65 -12.86 -7.81
CA LEU A 71 -6.20 -13.23 -6.50
C LEU A 71 -6.60 -14.71 -6.39
N GLU A 72 -6.78 -15.42 -7.50
CA GLU A 72 -7.08 -16.85 -7.53
C GLU A 72 -5.83 -17.74 -7.38
N VAL A 73 -4.62 -17.18 -7.54
CA VAL A 73 -3.35 -17.92 -7.38
C VAL A 73 -3.05 -18.12 -5.89
N VAL A 74 -3.46 -19.26 -5.34
CA VAL A 74 -3.50 -19.55 -3.89
C VAL A 74 -2.16 -19.36 -3.19
N ASN A 75 -1.06 -19.81 -3.78
CA ASN A 75 0.29 -19.72 -3.18
C ASN A 75 0.93 -18.33 -3.30
N ARG A 76 0.22 -17.37 -3.89
CA ARG A 76 0.63 -15.97 -3.99
C ARG A 76 -0.23 -15.02 -3.14
N ASN A 77 -1.25 -15.55 -2.47
CA ASN A 77 -2.21 -14.82 -1.67
C ASN A 77 -2.24 -15.34 -0.23
N LEU A 78 -1.89 -14.46 0.71
CA LEU A 78 -2.01 -14.70 2.14
C LEU A 78 -3.34 -14.12 2.63
N ARG A 79 -4.14 -14.93 3.32
CA ARG A 79 -5.43 -14.53 3.93
C ARG A 79 -5.24 -14.34 5.42
N ILE A 80 -5.47 -13.12 5.90
CA ILE A 80 -5.21 -12.72 7.29
C ILE A 80 -6.54 -12.32 7.91
N PRO A 81 -6.96 -12.91 9.04
CA PRO A 81 -8.20 -12.53 9.71
C PRO A 81 -8.09 -11.12 10.30
N VAL A 82 -9.01 -10.23 9.93
CA VAL A 82 -9.09 -8.83 10.38
C VAL A 82 -10.50 -8.49 10.79
N ARG A 83 -10.66 -7.64 11.80
CA ARG A 83 -11.91 -6.96 12.13
C ARG A 83 -11.96 -5.60 11.45
N ARG A 84 -13.00 -5.34 10.66
CA ARG A 84 -13.19 -4.03 10.00
C ARG A 84 -13.92 -3.03 10.88
N THR A 85 -15.04 -3.46 11.48
CA THR A 85 -15.86 -2.69 12.40
C THR A 85 -16.27 -3.54 13.60
N ALA A 86 -16.83 -2.91 14.64
CA ALA A 86 -17.35 -3.66 15.79
C ALA A 86 -18.60 -4.51 15.45
N SER A 87 -19.29 -4.21 14.34
CA SER A 87 -20.52 -4.88 13.89
C SER A 87 -20.26 -6.06 12.94
N GLN A 88 -19.03 -6.27 12.50
CA GLN A 88 -18.68 -7.32 11.54
C GLN A 88 -17.88 -8.44 12.19
N ASP A 89 -18.07 -9.66 11.70
CA ASP A 89 -17.20 -10.79 12.02
C ASP A 89 -15.80 -10.60 11.41
N LEU A 90 -14.85 -11.45 11.82
CA LEU A 90 -13.53 -11.49 11.21
C LEU A 90 -13.64 -11.89 9.72
N ILE A 91 -12.94 -11.17 8.88
CA ILE A 91 -12.88 -11.43 7.44
C ILE A 91 -11.45 -11.68 7.00
N ASP A 92 -11.29 -12.36 5.87
CA ASP A 92 -10.01 -12.52 5.21
C ASP A 92 -9.55 -11.20 4.57
N TYR A 93 -8.42 -10.69 5.04
CA TYR A 93 -7.72 -9.57 4.44
C TYR A 93 -6.60 -10.11 3.55
N VAL A 94 -6.73 -9.98 2.24
CA VAL A 94 -5.81 -10.59 1.29
C VAL A 94 -4.55 -9.74 1.12
N ARG A 95 -3.38 -10.35 1.27
CA ARG A 95 -2.05 -9.77 0.98
C ARG A 95 -1.28 -10.67 0.01
N GLY A 96 -0.47 -10.06 -0.86
CA GLY A 96 0.46 -10.82 -1.67
C GLY A 96 1.60 -11.40 -0.84
N THR A 97 2.04 -12.59 -1.18
CA THR A 97 3.19 -13.29 -0.58
C THR A 97 4.17 -13.75 -1.66
N GLY A 98 5.41 -13.99 -1.27
CA GLY A 98 6.52 -14.28 -2.19
C GLY A 98 7.11 -13.02 -2.82
N THR A 99 8.12 -13.20 -3.68
CA THR A 99 8.79 -12.07 -4.34
C THR A 99 7.81 -11.21 -5.14
N GLY A 100 7.89 -9.90 -4.93
CA GLY A 100 6.91 -8.93 -5.41
C GLY A 100 5.80 -8.59 -4.41
N GLY A 101 5.47 -9.49 -3.48
CA GLY A 101 4.43 -9.27 -2.46
C GLY A 101 3.11 -8.78 -3.08
N SER A 102 2.46 -7.81 -2.44
CA SER A 102 1.17 -7.27 -2.93
C SER A 102 1.25 -6.57 -4.30
N SER A 103 2.44 -6.18 -4.80
CA SER A 103 2.56 -5.65 -6.16
C SER A 103 2.29 -6.70 -7.25
N SER A 104 2.40 -7.98 -6.90
CA SER A 104 2.11 -9.11 -7.79
C SER A 104 0.62 -9.44 -7.91
N VAL A 105 -0.22 -8.95 -6.98
CA VAL A 105 -1.66 -9.31 -6.93
C VAL A 105 -2.61 -8.11 -6.84
N ASN A 106 -2.10 -6.88 -6.79
CA ASN A 106 -2.91 -5.67 -6.70
C ASN A 106 -3.64 -5.34 -8.01
N ALA A 107 -4.59 -4.40 -7.95
CA ALA A 107 -5.33 -3.91 -9.11
C ALA A 107 -4.51 -3.01 -10.05
N MET A 108 -3.21 -2.91 -9.87
CA MET A 108 -2.25 -2.13 -10.68
C MET A 108 -2.50 -0.61 -10.73
N VAL A 109 -3.51 -0.06 -10.09
CA VAL A 109 -3.80 1.38 -10.15
C VAL A 109 -2.63 2.16 -9.55
N GLY A 110 -1.92 2.88 -10.43
CA GLY A 110 -0.65 3.55 -10.14
C GLY A 110 -0.82 5.00 -9.75
N MET A 111 -1.33 5.30 -8.55
CA MET A 111 -1.55 6.67 -8.09
C MET A 111 -0.35 7.23 -7.30
N TRP A 112 -0.13 8.53 -7.45
CA TRP A 112 0.88 9.26 -6.67
C TRP A 112 0.34 9.79 -5.34
N GLY A 113 -0.99 9.84 -5.15
CA GLY A 113 -1.64 10.59 -4.08
C GLY A 113 -1.79 12.07 -4.45
N MET A 114 -2.22 12.87 -3.48
CA MET A 114 -2.36 14.32 -3.66
C MET A 114 -1.12 15.06 -3.16
N ALA A 115 -0.72 16.14 -3.83
CA ALA A 115 0.41 16.97 -3.39
C ALA A 115 0.24 17.46 -1.94
N SER A 116 -1.00 17.79 -1.56
CA SER A 116 -1.35 18.22 -0.21
C SER A 116 -1.11 17.16 0.88
N ASP A 117 -1.08 15.87 0.53
CA ASP A 117 -0.78 14.81 1.51
C ASP A 117 0.66 14.94 1.98
N TYR A 118 1.60 15.03 1.05
CA TYR A 118 3.03 15.14 1.32
C TYR A 118 3.40 16.48 1.97
N ASP A 119 2.79 17.58 1.52
CA ASP A 119 3.00 18.88 2.16
C ASP A 119 2.51 18.86 3.62
N ARG A 120 1.41 18.16 3.91
CA ARG A 120 0.93 17.94 5.27
C ARG A 120 1.86 17.05 6.08
N TRP A 121 2.42 15.98 5.49
CA TRP A 121 3.43 15.15 6.17
C TRP A 121 4.60 15.99 6.66
N ALA A 122 5.14 16.86 5.79
CA ALA A 122 6.28 17.70 6.13
C ALA A 122 5.93 18.81 7.14
N ARG A 123 4.83 19.52 6.93
CA ARG A 123 4.48 20.71 7.71
C ARG A 123 3.81 20.38 9.04
N ASP A 124 2.83 19.44 9.02
CA ASP A 124 1.92 19.23 10.13
C ASP A 124 2.26 17.96 10.95
N LEU A 125 2.97 16.99 10.35
CA LEU A 125 3.27 15.68 10.98
C LEU A 125 4.76 15.51 11.28
N GLY A 126 5.56 16.59 11.19
CA GLY A 126 6.97 16.57 11.57
C GLY A 126 7.90 15.76 10.66
N CYS A 127 7.45 15.45 9.42
CA CYS A 127 8.22 14.66 8.46
C CYS A 127 9.00 15.58 7.50
N GLU A 128 9.96 16.34 8.02
CA GLU A 128 10.82 17.21 7.22
C GLU A 128 11.49 16.45 6.07
N GLY A 129 11.53 17.07 4.89
CA GLY A 129 12.07 16.46 3.67
C GLY A 129 11.10 15.51 2.96
N TRP A 130 9.80 15.49 3.32
CA TRP A 130 8.76 14.69 2.68
C TRP A 130 7.63 15.52 2.06
N SER A 131 7.87 16.82 1.80
CA SER A 131 6.91 17.67 1.08
C SER A 131 6.74 17.21 -0.38
N TRP A 132 5.68 17.67 -1.03
CA TRP A 132 5.48 17.37 -2.45
C TRP A 132 6.69 17.77 -3.29
N ARG A 133 7.31 18.91 -3.00
CA ARG A 133 8.54 19.37 -3.66
C ARG A 133 9.68 18.35 -3.56
N ASP A 134 9.77 17.65 -2.43
CA ASP A 134 10.83 16.66 -2.18
C ASP A 134 10.55 15.33 -2.85
N VAL A 135 9.28 14.90 -2.96
CA VAL A 135 8.91 13.56 -3.44
C VAL A 135 8.51 13.52 -4.92
N ALA A 136 8.01 14.62 -5.49
CA ALA A 136 7.59 14.68 -6.88
C ALA A 136 8.69 14.25 -7.88
N PRO A 137 9.96 14.69 -7.72
CA PRO A 137 11.03 14.22 -8.60
C PRO A 137 11.30 12.72 -8.52
N VAL A 138 11.04 12.10 -7.35
CA VAL A 138 11.21 10.66 -7.19
C VAL A 138 10.11 9.90 -7.94
N PHE A 139 8.85 10.31 -7.79
CA PHE A 139 7.74 9.75 -8.55
C PHE A 139 7.96 9.81 -10.07
N ALA A 140 8.41 10.96 -10.57
CA ALA A 140 8.67 11.17 -12.00
C ALA A 140 9.80 10.28 -12.55
N ASN A 141 10.69 9.77 -11.71
CA ASN A 141 11.82 8.93 -12.08
C ASN A 141 11.69 7.46 -11.67
N LEU A 142 10.51 7.02 -11.19
CA LEU A 142 10.27 5.60 -10.92
C LEU A 142 10.37 4.78 -12.21
N PRO A 143 11.10 3.66 -12.22
CA PRO A 143 11.26 2.83 -13.42
C PRO A 143 10.02 1.98 -13.74
N ILE A 144 8.95 2.07 -12.95
CA ILE A 144 7.71 1.31 -13.14
C ILE A 144 6.96 1.91 -14.33
N PRO A 145 6.69 1.15 -15.40
CA PRO A 145 5.91 1.63 -16.53
C PRO A 145 4.46 1.89 -16.10
N LEU A 146 3.90 2.98 -16.62
CA LEU A 146 2.50 3.35 -16.42
C LEU A 146 1.79 3.35 -17.78
N HIS A 147 0.70 2.61 -17.86
CA HIS A 147 -0.23 2.62 -19.00
C HIS A 147 -1.50 3.38 -18.60
N THR A 148 -1.68 4.59 -19.13
CA THR A 148 -2.94 5.33 -18.96
C THR A 148 -4.00 4.71 -19.87
N THR A 149 -5.10 4.26 -19.29
CA THR A 149 -6.14 3.54 -20.02
C THR A 149 -6.84 4.42 -21.07
N LEU A 150 -7.08 3.84 -22.24
CA LEU A 150 -7.72 4.55 -23.35
C LEU A 150 -9.24 4.30 -23.37
N PRO A 151 -10.07 5.23 -23.90
CA PRO A 151 -11.50 5.00 -24.02
C PRO A 151 -11.89 3.75 -24.82
N SER A 152 -11.04 3.28 -25.74
CA SER A 152 -11.23 2.02 -26.47
C SER A 152 -11.10 0.76 -25.59
N GLU A 153 -10.40 0.87 -24.46
CA GLU A 153 -10.14 -0.22 -23.51
C GLU A 153 -11.19 -0.28 -22.37
N TRP A 154 -12.05 0.75 -22.27
CA TRP A 154 -13.04 0.89 -21.21
C TRP A 154 -14.22 -0.04 -21.39
N GLY A 155 -14.72 -0.59 -20.28
CA GLY A 155 -15.97 -1.35 -20.23
C GLY A 155 -17.22 -0.47 -20.21
N ASN A 156 -18.38 -1.11 -20.15
CA ASN A 156 -19.67 -0.42 -20.12
C ASN A 156 -19.85 0.41 -18.84
N ILE A 157 -19.37 -0.10 -17.69
CA ILE A 157 -19.45 0.59 -16.41
C ILE A 157 -18.52 1.81 -16.40
N ASP A 158 -17.32 1.70 -16.97
CA ASP A 158 -16.37 2.83 -17.09
C ASP A 158 -17.02 3.99 -17.86
N ARG A 159 -17.62 3.70 -19.03
CA ARG A 159 -18.28 4.71 -19.85
C ARG A 159 -19.47 5.31 -19.12
N ALA A 160 -20.29 4.47 -18.46
CA ALA A 160 -21.43 4.96 -17.68
C ALA A 160 -21.00 5.89 -16.55
N LEU A 161 -19.88 5.61 -15.86
CA LEU A 161 -19.33 6.50 -14.84
C LEU A 161 -18.91 7.85 -15.42
N VAL A 162 -18.17 7.83 -16.54
CA VAL A 162 -17.67 9.06 -17.18
C VAL A 162 -18.83 9.90 -17.70
N ASP A 163 -19.82 9.28 -18.37
CA ASP A 163 -20.97 9.96 -18.91
C ASP A 163 -21.85 10.55 -17.79
N ALA A 164 -22.19 9.75 -16.76
CA ALA A 164 -23.00 10.23 -15.64
C ALA A 164 -22.31 11.37 -14.86
N ALA A 165 -21.00 11.30 -14.66
CA ALA A 165 -20.26 12.36 -13.99
C ALA A 165 -20.20 13.64 -14.85
N THR A 166 -20.02 13.49 -16.17
CA THR A 166 -20.01 14.62 -17.11
C THR A 166 -21.38 15.30 -17.18
N ASP A 167 -22.48 14.53 -17.16
CA ASP A 167 -23.85 15.06 -17.08
C ASP A 167 -24.10 15.89 -15.82
N LEU A 168 -23.37 15.57 -14.72
CA LEU A 168 -23.38 16.36 -13.48
C LEU A 168 -22.42 17.56 -13.50
N GLY A 169 -21.75 17.82 -14.63
CA GLY A 169 -20.81 18.92 -14.81
C GLY A 169 -19.41 18.66 -14.25
N ILE A 170 -19.07 17.41 -13.92
CA ILE A 170 -17.71 17.03 -13.47
C ILE A 170 -16.77 17.00 -14.68
N GLU A 171 -15.65 17.70 -14.58
CA GLU A 171 -14.68 17.82 -15.67
C GLU A 171 -14.02 16.46 -16.00
N ARG A 172 -13.99 16.12 -17.28
CA ARG A 172 -13.24 14.97 -17.77
C ARG A 172 -11.74 15.24 -17.76
N ARG A 173 -10.96 14.26 -17.28
CA ARG A 173 -9.49 14.29 -17.21
C ARG A 173 -8.90 13.11 -17.99
N ASP A 174 -7.76 13.36 -18.65
CA ASP A 174 -7.07 12.32 -19.42
C ASP A 174 -6.35 11.31 -18.50
N ASP A 175 -5.88 11.73 -17.32
CA ASP A 175 -5.30 10.87 -16.30
C ASP A 175 -5.53 11.47 -14.90
N LEU A 176 -6.10 10.68 -14.00
CA LEU A 176 -6.28 11.05 -12.60
C LEU A 176 -5.22 10.45 -11.66
N SER A 177 -4.42 9.50 -12.14
CA SER A 177 -3.43 8.80 -11.32
C SER A 177 -2.21 9.67 -11.02
N THR A 178 -1.71 10.38 -12.05
CA THR A 178 -0.53 11.23 -11.94
C THR A 178 -0.87 12.72 -11.91
N ALA A 179 -2.14 13.07 -11.60
CA ALA A 179 -2.63 14.44 -11.47
C ALA A 179 -2.80 14.84 -9.98
N PRO A 180 -1.70 15.09 -9.23
CA PRO A 180 -1.73 15.27 -7.78
C PRO A 180 -2.36 16.60 -7.33
N LEU A 181 -2.69 17.47 -8.26
CA LEU A 181 -3.34 18.77 -8.00
C LEU A 181 -4.82 18.78 -8.41
N ALA A 182 -5.32 17.71 -9.04
CA ALA A 182 -6.70 17.62 -9.51
C ALA A 182 -7.61 16.97 -8.45
N GLY A 183 -8.19 17.77 -7.56
CA GLY A 183 -9.11 17.30 -6.51
C GLY A 183 -10.47 16.85 -7.01
N HIS A 184 -10.87 17.28 -8.22
CA HIS A 184 -12.11 16.92 -8.91
C HIS A 184 -11.84 16.45 -10.33
N GLY A 185 -12.62 15.48 -10.78
CA GLY A 185 -12.58 15.02 -12.17
C GLY A 185 -13.03 13.59 -12.31
N VAL A 186 -13.37 13.22 -13.54
CA VAL A 186 -13.67 11.84 -13.95
C VAL A 186 -12.84 11.50 -15.18
N GLY A 187 -12.27 10.29 -15.23
CA GLY A 187 -11.50 9.88 -16.41
C GLY A 187 -10.62 8.68 -16.18
N ALA A 188 -9.59 8.55 -17.02
CA ALA A 188 -8.68 7.43 -17.01
C ALA A 188 -7.85 7.32 -15.74
N VAL A 189 -7.44 6.10 -15.41
CA VAL A 189 -6.37 5.81 -14.46
C VAL A 189 -5.16 5.23 -15.19
N SER A 190 -3.99 5.45 -14.63
CA SER A 190 -2.76 4.80 -15.07
C SER A 190 -2.52 3.50 -14.31
N LEU A 191 -2.21 2.44 -15.02
CA LEU A 191 -1.94 1.11 -14.47
C LEU A 191 -0.45 0.80 -14.49
N THR A 192 0.07 0.16 -13.44
CA THR A 192 1.45 -0.32 -13.38
C THR A 192 1.62 -1.58 -14.24
N CYS A 193 1.59 -1.39 -15.55
CA CYS A 193 1.75 -2.45 -16.55
C CYS A 193 2.42 -1.92 -17.81
N GLY A 194 2.93 -2.83 -18.62
CA GLY A 194 3.56 -2.50 -19.89
C GLY A 194 3.66 -3.74 -20.78
N GLY A 195 3.48 -3.58 -22.11
CA GLY A 195 3.56 -4.70 -23.04
C GLY A 195 2.52 -5.81 -22.78
N GLY A 196 1.34 -5.46 -22.26
CA GLY A 196 0.29 -6.42 -21.93
C GLY A 196 0.56 -7.26 -20.65
N ARG A 197 1.52 -6.84 -19.82
CA ARG A 197 1.89 -7.55 -18.59
C ARG A 197 1.92 -6.60 -17.40
N ARG A 198 1.60 -7.14 -16.22
CA ARG A 198 1.83 -6.48 -14.92
C ARG A 198 3.31 -6.11 -14.78
N ALA A 199 3.58 -4.96 -14.17
CA ALA A 199 4.91 -4.52 -13.79
C ALA A 199 5.04 -4.52 -12.26
N SER A 200 5.24 -5.69 -11.67
CA SER A 200 5.50 -5.82 -10.24
C SER A 200 6.91 -5.36 -9.89
N VAL A 201 7.16 -5.10 -8.59
CA VAL A 201 8.54 -4.79 -8.15
C VAL A 201 9.49 -5.98 -8.30
N ASN A 202 8.98 -7.23 -8.39
CA ASN A 202 9.80 -8.37 -8.76
C ASN A 202 10.34 -8.19 -10.18
N ASP A 203 9.46 -7.86 -11.14
CA ASP A 203 9.84 -7.68 -12.55
C ASP A 203 10.82 -6.51 -12.74
N ILE A 204 10.53 -5.38 -12.08
CA ILE A 204 11.22 -4.10 -12.36
C ILE A 204 12.50 -3.94 -11.54
N TYR A 205 12.53 -4.45 -10.31
CA TYR A 205 13.65 -4.23 -9.40
C TYR A 205 14.46 -5.49 -9.12
N LEU A 206 13.81 -6.62 -8.78
CA LEU A 206 14.55 -7.82 -8.38
C LEU A 206 15.13 -8.56 -9.57
N GLU A 207 14.39 -8.76 -10.67
CA GLU A 207 14.91 -9.49 -11.83
C GLU A 207 16.25 -8.92 -12.35
N PRO A 208 16.39 -7.59 -12.58
CA PRO A 208 17.67 -7.04 -12.98
C PRO A 208 18.76 -7.14 -11.92
N ALA A 209 18.38 -7.24 -10.64
CA ALA A 209 19.32 -7.30 -9.52
C ALA A 209 19.80 -8.73 -9.22
N ARG A 210 19.05 -9.78 -9.60
CA ARG A 210 19.36 -11.20 -9.28
C ARG A 210 20.76 -11.65 -9.74
N LEU A 211 21.30 -11.05 -10.77
CA LEU A 211 22.62 -11.38 -11.28
C LEU A 211 23.79 -10.77 -10.46
N ARG A 212 23.51 -9.96 -9.46
CA ARG A 212 24.54 -9.34 -8.63
C ARG A 212 25.08 -10.33 -7.60
N SER A 213 26.40 -10.48 -7.54
CA SER A 213 27.08 -11.44 -6.67
C SER A 213 26.96 -11.12 -5.16
N ASN A 214 26.55 -9.89 -4.83
CA ASN A 214 26.36 -9.41 -3.45
C ASN A 214 24.88 -9.32 -3.05
N LEU A 215 23.96 -9.90 -3.82
CA LEU A 215 22.56 -10.04 -3.50
C LEU A 215 22.19 -11.52 -3.41
N GLU A 216 21.70 -11.95 -2.26
CA GLU A 216 21.05 -13.24 -2.06
C GLU A 216 19.57 -13.02 -1.80
N ILE A 217 18.68 -13.73 -2.52
CA ILE A 217 17.23 -13.74 -2.27
C ILE A 217 16.86 -15.13 -1.74
N ARG A 218 16.18 -15.17 -0.60
CA ARG A 218 15.78 -16.42 0.05
C ARG A 218 14.29 -16.40 0.36
N GLY A 219 13.51 -17.14 -0.42
CA GLY A 219 12.11 -17.43 -0.14
C GLY A 219 11.91 -18.44 0.97
N ASN A 220 10.66 -18.61 1.42
CA ASN A 220 10.25 -19.52 2.49
C ASN A 220 11.06 -19.32 3.79
N SER A 221 11.39 -18.06 4.09
CA SER A 221 12.26 -17.66 5.21
C SER A 221 11.59 -16.56 6.03
N ALA A 222 10.46 -16.91 6.65
CA ALA A 222 9.70 -16.00 7.50
C ALA A 222 10.52 -15.56 8.72
N VAL A 223 10.63 -14.25 8.93
CA VAL A 223 11.29 -13.68 10.10
C VAL A 223 10.29 -13.55 11.23
N ASP A 224 10.62 -14.08 12.40
CA ASP A 224 9.84 -13.97 13.63
C ASP A 224 10.12 -12.62 14.34
N ARG A 225 11.40 -12.32 14.59
CA ARG A 225 11.82 -11.11 15.30
C ARG A 225 13.27 -10.75 14.98
N LEU A 226 13.71 -9.57 15.45
CA LEU A 226 15.11 -9.19 15.44
C LEU A 226 15.86 -9.80 16.64
N ASN A 227 17.14 -10.12 16.45
CA ASN A 227 18.04 -10.45 17.52
C ASN A 227 18.78 -9.18 17.95
N MET A 228 18.62 -8.81 19.22
CA MET A 228 19.14 -7.54 19.76
C MET A 228 20.14 -7.76 20.89
N SER A 229 21.09 -6.83 21.03
CA SER A 229 21.95 -6.67 22.23
C SER A 229 21.82 -5.24 22.71
N GLY A 230 20.97 -5.02 23.74
CA GLY A 230 20.55 -3.68 24.09
C GLY A 230 19.82 -3.03 22.89
N ASN A 231 20.33 -1.89 22.44
CA ASN A 231 19.77 -1.18 21.29
C ASN A 231 20.45 -1.50 19.94
N ASP A 232 21.44 -2.39 19.95
CA ASP A 232 22.19 -2.78 18.75
C ASP A 232 21.57 -4.05 18.14
N VAL A 233 21.33 -4.05 16.82
CA VAL A 233 20.89 -5.26 16.10
C VAL A 233 22.06 -6.20 15.86
N LEU A 234 21.82 -7.50 16.06
CA LEU A 234 22.79 -8.57 15.78
C LEU A 234 22.37 -9.41 14.57
N GLY A 235 21.11 -9.33 14.16
CA GLY A 235 20.54 -10.11 13.07
C GLY A 235 19.04 -10.35 13.25
N VAL A 236 18.56 -11.46 12.68
CA VAL A 236 17.13 -11.85 12.74
C VAL A 236 17.00 -13.31 13.18
N ARG A 237 15.88 -13.64 13.81
CA ARG A 237 15.42 -15.01 14.06
C ARG A 237 14.31 -15.36 13.09
N LEU A 238 14.46 -16.48 12.42
CA LEU A 238 13.41 -17.02 11.55
C LEU A 238 12.33 -17.75 12.37
N ALA A 239 11.18 -17.97 11.75
CA ALA A 239 10.06 -18.70 12.36
C ALA A 239 10.38 -20.18 12.65
N ASP A 240 11.37 -20.78 11.97
CA ASP A 240 11.86 -22.14 12.22
C ASP A 240 12.83 -22.19 13.43
N GLY A 241 13.13 -21.04 14.07
CA GLY A 241 14.01 -20.92 15.21
C GLY A 241 15.49 -20.70 14.86
N SER A 242 15.88 -20.70 13.59
CA SER A 242 17.25 -20.42 13.16
C SER A 242 17.58 -18.93 13.24
N ASP A 243 18.86 -18.61 13.45
CA ASP A 243 19.36 -17.23 13.54
C ASP A 243 20.21 -16.89 12.31
N ILE A 244 20.08 -15.67 11.85
CA ILE A 244 20.89 -15.09 10.77
C ILE A 244 21.55 -13.81 11.29
N ASP A 245 22.87 -13.77 11.30
CA ASP A 245 23.64 -12.58 11.69
C ASP A 245 23.54 -11.48 10.64
N ALA A 246 23.43 -10.22 11.10
CA ALA A 246 23.45 -9.04 10.26
C ALA A 246 24.16 -7.87 10.96
N ASP A 247 24.79 -7.00 10.18
CA ASP A 247 25.34 -5.73 10.65
C ASP A 247 24.27 -4.61 10.61
N ALA A 248 23.21 -4.79 9.79
CA ALA A 248 22.06 -3.90 9.70
C ALA A 248 20.81 -4.69 9.25
N VAL A 249 19.63 -4.24 9.68
CA VAL A 249 18.34 -4.85 9.29
C VAL A 249 17.38 -3.76 8.80
N VAL A 250 16.73 -4.04 7.66
CA VAL A 250 15.63 -3.22 7.15
C VAL A 250 14.36 -4.06 7.14
N VAL A 251 13.38 -3.70 7.97
CA VAL A 251 12.09 -4.40 8.05
C VAL A 251 11.15 -3.82 7.00
N CYS A 252 10.72 -4.67 6.05
CA CYS A 252 9.85 -4.34 4.92
C CYS A 252 8.70 -5.35 4.80
N ALA A 253 8.22 -5.87 5.94
CA ALA A 253 7.28 -6.99 6.00
C ALA A 253 5.80 -6.56 5.77
N GLY A 254 5.56 -5.29 5.46
CA GLY A 254 4.24 -4.69 5.24
C GLY A 254 3.56 -4.26 6.54
N ALA A 255 2.52 -3.43 6.41
CA ALA A 255 1.88 -2.75 7.53
C ALA A 255 1.24 -3.66 8.59
N ILE A 256 1.10 -4.95 8.32
CA ILE A 256 0.60 -5.95 9.29
C ILE A 256 1.77 -6.64 9.99
N ALA A 257 2.68 -7.25 9.25
CA ALA A 257 3.73 -8.07 9.85
C ALA A 257 4.87 -7.23 10.45
N THR A 258 5.15 -6.04 9.93
CA THR A 258 6.19 -5.15 10.46
C THR A 258 5.98 -4.80 11.92
N PRO A 259 4.82 -4.24 12.36
CA PRO A 259 4.61 -3.98 13.78
C PRO A 259 4.64 -5.26 14.63
N GLN A 260 4.18 -6.40 14.13
CA GLN A 260 4.23 -7.67 14.85
C GLN A 260 5.69 -8.12 15.09
N ILE A 261 6.58 -8.02 14.10
CA ILE A 261 8.02 -8.28 14.25
C ILE A 261 8.62 -7.36 15.30
N LEU A 262 8.32 -6.06 15.27
CA LEU A 262 8.84 -5.09 16.24
C LEU A 262 8.32 -5.36 17.66
N LEU A 263 7.05 -5.75 17.82
CA LEU A 263 6.44 -6.14 19.11
C LEU A 263 7.13 -7.40 19.69
N ARG A 264 7.30 -8.45 18.87
CA ARG A 264 8.00 -9.68 19.30
C ARG A 264 9.49 -9.43 19.60
N THR A 265 10.10 -8.45 18.95
CA THR A 265 11.44 -7.96 19.28
C THR A 265 11.48 -7.17 20.58
N LYS A 266 10.34 -6.69 21.08
CA LYS A 266 10.19 -5.83 22.26
C LYS A 266 10.84 -4.46 22.09
N ILE A 267 10.74 -3.88 20.90
CA ILE A 267 11.13 -2.50 20.64
C ILE A 267 10.28 -1.56 21.51
N GLN A 268 10.92 -0.62 22.20
CA GLN A 268 10.27 0.25 23.19
C GLN A 268 9.79 1.56 22.53
N ARG A 269 8.71 1.48 21.71
CA ARG A 269 8.03 2.63 21.10
C ARG A 269 6.52 2.41 21.19
N SER A 270 5.81 3.40 21.77
CA SER A 270 4.35 3.34 22.03
C SER A 270 3.52 3.23 20.75
N GLY A 271 3.98 3.85 19.65
CA GLY A 271 3.26 3.87 18.38
C GLY A 271 3.28 2.55 17.58
N ILE A 272 4.02 1.52 18.02
CA ILE A 272 4.05 0.25 17.30
C ILE A 272 2.67 -0.42 17.35
N GLY A 273 2.08 -0.65 16.17
CA GLY A 273 0.77 -1.25 16.02
C GLY A 273 -0.39 -0.30 16.39
N GLN A 274 -0.13 0.99 16.62
CA GLN A 274 -1.15 1.99 16.93
C GLN A 274 -1.38 2.93 15.75
N GLY A 275 -2.56 3.56 15.70
CA GLY A 275 -2.89 4.52 14.66
C GLY A 275 -3.04 3.88 13.26
N VAL A 276 -3.36 2.60 13.22
CA VAL A 276 -3.56 1.85 11.96
C VAL A 276 -4.71 2.46 11.17
N LYS A 277 -4.50 2.68 9.89
CA LYS A 277 -5.51 3.21 8.97
C LYS A 277 -5.67 2.31 7.74
N ASP A 278 -6.87 2.33 7.19
CA ASP A 278 -7.17 1.79 5.86
C ASP A 278 -8.27 2.64 5.23
N HIS A 279 -8.35 2.68 3.91
CA HIS A 279 -9.41 3.40 3.20
C HIS A 279 -10.72 2.59 3.25
N PRO A 280 -11.78 3.07 3.95
CA PRO A 280 -13.07 2.42 3.94
C PRO A 280 -13.73 2.53 2.57
N ALA A 281 -14.41 1.48 2.14
CA ALA A 281 -15.15 1.47 0.89
C ALA A 281 -16.41 0.63 0.98
N VAL A 282 -17.46 1.02 0.28
CA VAL A 282 -18.63 0.18 0.00
C VAL A 282 -18.66 -0.19 -1.47
N ALA A 283 -19.24 -1.35 -1.76
CA ALA A 283 -19.37 -1.84 -3.12
C ALA A 283 -20.84 -2.19 -3.43
N PHE A 284 -21.29 -1.79 -4.63
CA PHE A 284 -22.54 -2.23 -5.22
C PHE A 284 -22.23 -3.15 -6.39
N THR A 285 -22.68 -4.40 -6.29
CA THR A 285 -22.59 -5.37 -7.39
C THR A 285 -23.59 -4.99 -8.48
N LEU A 286 -23.14 -5.08 -9.72
CA LEU A 286 -23.93 -4.74 -10.91
C LEU A 286 -24.05 -5.96 -11.82
N ALA A 287 -25.28 -6.33 -12.19
CA ALA A 287 -25.52 -7.25 -13.30
C ALA A 287 -25.63 -6.44 -14.61
N LEU A 288 -24.78 -6.78 -15.58
CA LEU A 288 -24.69 -6.08 -16.85
C LEU A 288 -25.78 -6.58 -17.81
N LYS A 289 -26.32 -5.69 -18.66
CA LYS A 289 -27.24 -6.06 -19.73
C LYS A 289 -26.54 -6.74 -20.90
N GLU A 290 -25.26 -6.42 -21.10
CA GLU A 290 -24.39 -7.00 -22.11
C GLU A 290 -23.04 -7.34 -21.49
N PRO A 291 -22.32 -8.39 -21.98
CA PRO A 291 -21.01 -8.73 -21.47
C PRO A 291 -20.03 -7.57 -21.53
N SER A 292 -19.26 -7.39 -20.45
CA SER A 292 -18.16 -6.42 -20.43
C SER A 292 -17.11 -6.78 -21.49
N LYS A 293 -16.65 -5.77 -22.22
CA LYS A 293 -15.54 -5.84 -23.18
C LYS A 293 -14.32 -5.05 -22.69
N ALA A 294 -14.26 -4.76 -21.39
CA ALA A 294 -13.15 -4.04 -20.79
C ALA A 294 -11.84 -4.84 -20.96
N GLN A 295 -10.79 -4.15 -21.30
CA GLN A 295 -9.45 -4.75 -21.36
C GLN A 295 -8.86 -4.94 -19.97
N TYR A 296 -9.24 -4.09 -19.01
CA TYR A 296 -8.76 -4.11 -17.64
C TYR A 296 -9.94 -4.16 -16.67
N ALA A 297 -9.72 -4.76 -15.52
CA ALA A 297 -10.73 -4.78 -14.46
C ALA A 297 -11.06 -3.36 -13.94
N VAL A 298 -10.09 -2.46 -13.92
CA VAL A 298 -10.23 -1.06 -13.53
C VAL A 298 -9.62 -0.18 -14.60
N SER A 299 -10.41 0.80 -15.13
CA SER A 299 -9.92 1.69 -16.19
C SER A 299 -10.20 3.18 -15.93
N THR A 300 -11.18 3.49 -15.10
CA THR A 300 -11.60 4.87 -14.84
C THR A 300 -11.78 5.14 -13.35
N LEU A 301 -11.85 6.40 -13.00
CA LEU A 301 -12.08 6.90 -11.66
C LEU A 301 -12.87 8.19 -11.72
N LEU A 302 -13.81 8.37 -10.79
CA LEU A 302 -14.28 9.69 -10.41
C LEU A 302 -13.67 10.07 -9.07
N ARG A 303 -13.01 11.22 -9.01
CA ARG A 303 -12.47 11.83 -7.80
C ARG A 303 -13.27 13.08 -7.47
N THR A 304 -13.73 13.19 -6.23
CA THR A 304 -14.45 14.37 -5.75
C THR A 304 -14.17 14.63 -4.28
N THR A 305 -14.70 15.71 -3.71
CA THR A 305 -14.42 16.13 -2.34
C THR A 305 -15.69 16.09 -1.52
N SER A 306 -15.61 15.48 -0.32
CA SER A 306 -16.73 15.48 0.62
C SER A 306 -17.02 16.87 1.18
N THR A 307 -18.29 17.15 1.49
CA THR A 307 -18.68 18.40 2.16
C THR A 307 -18.13 18.51 3.56
N THR A 308 -17.86 17.39 4.20
CA THR A 308 -17.23 17.29 5.52
C THR A 308 -15.82 17.87 5.52
N THR A 309 -15.02 17.50 4.55
CA THR A 309 -13.65 17.97 4.39
C THR A 309 -13.61 19.42 3.88
N GLY A 310 -14.53 19.80 2.97
CA GLY A 310 -14.60 21.15 2.42
C GLY A 310 -14.80 22.24 3.45
N LYS A 311 -15.60 22.02 4.47
CA LYS A 311 -15.90 23.02 5.53
C LYS A 311 -14.74 23.33 6.47
N HIS A 312 -13.81 22.41 6.66
CA HIS A 312 -12.67 22.59 7.58
C HIS A 312 -11.46 23.28 6.94
N PHE A 313 -11.47 23.50 5.62
CA PHE A 313 -10.32 24.01 4.87
C PHE A 313 -10.64 25.21 3.96
N GLU A 314 -11.67 25.99 4.31
CA GLU A 314 -12.10 27.18 3.54
C GLU A 314 -10.98 28.21 3.25
N ASN A 315 -9.83 28.11 3.94
CA ASN A 315 -8.66 28.97 3.74
C ASN A 315 -7.45 28.26 3.07
N SER A 316 -7.54 26.97 2.69
CA SER A 316 -6.45 26.30 1.99
C SER A 316 -6.82 26.06 0.52
N GLN A 317 -5.94 26.48 -0.39
CA GLN A 317 -6.01 26.11 -1.82
C GLN A 317 -5.79 24.59 -2.06
N SER A 318 -6.01 23.74 -1.05
CA SER A 318 -5.82 22.31 -1.17
C SER A 318 -7.01 21.67 -1.88
N THR A 319 -6.79 21.24 -3.07
CA THR A 319 -7.65 20.32 -3.78
C THR A 319 -7.71 19.01 -2.98
N GLN A 320 -8.90 18.58 -2.56
CA GLN A 320 -8.98 17.57 -1.51
C GLN A 320 -9.18 16.16 -2.08
N GLY A 321 -10.12 15.94 -3.00
CA GLY A 321 -10.29 14.69 -3.72
C GLY A 321 -10.39 13.44 -2.83
N ASP A 322 -11.06 13.55 -1.71
CA ASP A 322 -11.11 12.54 -0.66
C ASP A 322 -12.20 11.49 -0.85
N ILE A 323 -13.03 11.59 -1.90
CA ILE A 323 -13.95 10.56 -2.34
C ILE A 323 -13.51 10.02 -3.69
N HIS A 324 -13.42 8.70 -3.80
CA HIS A 324 -13.22 7.99 -5.06
C HIS A 324 -14.44 7.12 -5.37
N LEU A 325 -15.00 7.24 -6.59
CA LEU A 325 -15.90 6.25 -7.15
C LEU A 325 -15.19 5.50 -8.27
N LEU A 326 -15.07 4.17 -8.12
CA LEU A 326 -14.25 3.34 -8.98
C LEU A 326 -15.06 2.16 -9.51
N PRO A 327 -15.13 1.97 -10.85
CA PRO A 327 -15.74 0.80 -11.46
C PRO A 327 -14.80 -0.41 -11.39
N LEU A 328 -15.40 -1.58 -11.24
CA LEU A 328 -14.79 -2.88 -11.46
C LEU A 328 -15.56 -3.60 -12.55
N ASN A 329 -14.95 -3.79 -13.70
CA ASN A 329 -15.61 -4.27 -14.91
C ASN A 329 -16.02 -5.76 -14.87
N HIS A 330 -15.44 -6.55 -13.95
CA HIS A 330 -15.79 -7.93 -13.65
C HIS A 330 -15.36 -8.29 -12.23
N THR A 331 -16.14 -9.16 -11.58
CA THR A 331 -15.93 -9.55 -10.17
C THR A 331 -15.25 -10.91 -10.02
N THR A 332 -15.23 -11.71 -11.06
CA THR A 332 -14.51 -13.00 -11.15
C THR A 332 -13.83 -13.12 -12.51
N ALA A 333 -12.76 -13.90 -12.60
CA ALA A 333 -11.94 -14.03 -13.80
C ALA A 333 -12.70 -14.56 -15.05
N HIS A 334 -13.83 -15.21 -14.86
CA HIS A 334 -14.58 -15.87 -15.94
C HIS A 334 -16.00 -15.32 -16.12
N ASP A 335 -16.38 -14.30 -15.37
CA ASP A 335 -17.71 -13.70 -15.41
C ASP A 335 -17.64 -12.25 -15.89
N ASN A 336 -18.02 -12.04 -17.13
CA ASN A 336 -18.10 -10.70 -17.74
C ASN A 336 -19.52 -10.10 -17.70
N MET A 337 -20.48 -10.77 -17.02
CA MET A 337 -21.85 -10.29 -16.83
C MET A 337 -22.06 -9.57 -15.50
N HIS A 338 -21.10 -9.64 -14.58
CA HIS A 338 -21.17 -8.95 -13.30
C HIS A 338 -19.94 -8.07 -13.09
N GLY A 339 -20.20 -6.84 -12.70
CA GLY A 339 -19.19 -5.88 -12.27
C GLY A 339 -19.54 -5.28 -10.92
N ALA A 340 -18.84 -4.24 -10.52
CA ALA A 340 -19.16 -3.51 -9.30
C ALA A 340 -18.81 -2.02 -9.43
N MET A 341 -19.43 -1.21 -8.58
CA MET A 341 -19.01 0.16 -8.33
C MET A 341 -18.63 0.30 -6.87
N PHE A 342 -17.49 0.90 -6.64
CA PHE A 342 -16.99 1.21 -5.29
C PHE A 342 -17.13 2.70 -5.00
N ALA A 343 -17.54 3.03 -3.77
CA ALA A 343 -17.35 4.34 -3.18
C ALA A 343 -16.36 4.22 -2.03
N ALA A 344 -15.29 4.98 -2.05
CA ALA A 344 -14.23 4.93 -1.04
C ALA A 344 -13.92 6.32 -0.49
N VAL A 345 -13.62 6.39 0.81
CA VAL A 345 -13.10 7.59 1.48
C VAL A 345 -11.59 7.48 1.60
N MET A 346 -10.88 8.44 1.01
CA MET A 346 -9.43 8.41 0.87
C MET A 346 -8.69 9.25 1.93
N ARG A 347 -9.39 10.12 2.67
CA ARG A 347 -8.85 10.81 3.84
C ARG A 347 -9.51 10.25 5.09
N VAL A 348 -8.73 9.53 5.90
CA VAL A 348 -9.24 8.71 7.01
C VAL A 348 -8.79 9.29 8.34
N TYR A 349 -9.72 9.41 9.27
CA TYR A 349 -9.50 9.86 10.65
C TYR A 349 -9.62 8.71 11.66
N SER A 350 -10.46 7.72 11.39
CA SER A 350 -10.59 6.49 12.16
C SER A 350 -9.25 5.79 12.26
N THR A 351 -8.94 5.25 13.43
CA THR A 351 -7.68 4.54 13.67
C THR A 351 -7.92 3.24 14.41
N GLY A 352 -7.34 2.20 13.89
CA GLY A 352 -7.32 0.88 14.49
C GLY A 352 -6.01 0.54 15.19
N SER A 353 -5.83 -0.75 15.46
CA SER A 353 -4.64 -1.27 16.13
C SER A 353 -4.26 -2.67 15.64
N ILE A 354 -2.97 -2.96 15.75
CA ILE A 354 -2.38 -4.28 15.50
C ILE A 354 -1.61 -4.71 16.75
N THR A 355 -1.94 -5.90 17.23
CA THR A 355 -1.15 -6.59 18.24
C THR A 355 -0.50 -7.83 17.60
N ASP A 356 0.22 -8.62 18.38
CA ASP A 356 0.78 -9.87 17.87
C ASP A 356 -0.28 -10.85 17.33
N SER A 357 -1.50 -10.81 17.88
CA SER A 357 -2.56 -11.77 17.56
C SER A 357 -3.86 -11.19 17.01
N LYS A 358 -4.02 -9.86 17.01
CA LYS A 358 -5.27 -9.21 16.60
C LYS A 358 -4.99 -8.04 15.68
N ILE A 359 -5.82 -7.91 14.66
CA ILE A 359 -5.83 -6.78 13.73
C ILE A 359 -7.24 -6.22 13.72
N ASP A 360 -7.35 -4.97 14.14
CA ASP A 360 -8.59 -4.23 14.22
C ASP A 360 -8.42 -2.93 13.43
N LEU A 361 -9.22 -2.75 12.39
CA LEU A 361 -9.16 -1.54 11.57
C LEU A 361 -10.02 -0.42 12.14
N ASP A 362 -11.03 -0.75 12.92
CA ASP A 362 -12.00 0.16 13.55
C ASP A 362 -12.53 1.22 12.57
N LEU A 363 -12.87 0.77 11.33
CA LEU A 363 -13.34 1.61 10.25
C LEU A 363 -14.61 2.36 10.65
N LEU A 364 -14.71 3.63 10.25
CA LEU A 364 -15.85 4.52 10.50
C LEU A 364 -16.11 4.81 11.99
N SER A 365 -15.13 4.60 12.86
CA SER A 365 -15.23 4.96 14.29
C SER A 365 -15.18 6.48 14.51
N ASP A 366 -14.60 7.24 13.59
CA ASP A 366 -14.63 8.71 13.60
C ASP A 366 -15.85 9.22 12.80
N GLU A 367 -16.61 10.15 13.39
CA GLU A 367 -17.81 10.72 12.74
C GLU A 367 -17.53 11.39 11.39
N ARG A 368 -16.32 11.91 11.17
CA ARG A 368 -15.92 12.54 9.90
C ARG A 368 -15.91 11.52 8.78
N ASP A 369 -15.37 10.32 9.05
CA ASP A 369 -15.34 9.22 8.10
C ASP A 369 -16.73 8.66 7.85
N MET A 370 -17.53 8.52 8.91
CA MET A 370 -18.93 8.08 8.80
C MET A 370 -19.74 9.04 7.91
N ARG A 371 -19.58 10.36 8.08
CA ARG A 371 -20.27 11.36 7.25
C ARG A 371 -19.80 11.33 5.81
N ALA A 372 -18.47 11.28 5.59
CA ALA A 372 -17.90 11.23 4.23
C ALA A 372 -18.32 9.93 3.51
N MET A 373 -18.34 8.81 4.22
CA MET A 373 -18.77 7.52 3.66
C MET A 373 -20.27 7.51 3.34
N THR A 374 -21.09 8.12 4.18
CA THR A 374 -22.54 8.32 3.91
C THR A 374 -22.73 9.11 2.63
N GLU A 375 -22.04 10.25 2.49
CA GLU A 375 -22.11 11.11 1.30
C GLU A 375 -21.68 10.36 0.04
N ALA A 376 -20.52 9.65 0.10
CA ALA A 376 -19.99 8.88 -1.02
C ALA A 376 -20.94 7.73 -1.43
N THR A 377 -21.56 7.06 -0.44
CA THR A 377 -22.50 5.96 -0.69
C THR A 377 -23.78 6.46 -1.35
N LEU A 378 -24.36 7.56 -0.86
CA LEU A 378 -25.57 8.15 -1.44
C LEU A 378 -25.31 8.70 -2.84
N MET A 379 -24.16 9.34 -3.07
CA MET A 379 -23.74 9.78 -4.39
C MET A 379 -23.68 8.60 -5.37
N LEU A 380 -23.02 7.52 -4.98
CA LEU A 380 -22.90 6.33 -5.82
C LEU A 380 -24.26 5.68 -6.09
N ALA A 381 -25.10 5.50 -5.06
CA ALA A 381 -26.44 4.94 -5.22
C ALA A 381 -27.30 5.76 -6.22
N THR A 382 -27.29 7.10 -6.06
CA THR A 382 -28.00 8.01 -6.97
C THR A 382 -27.50 7.88 -8.42
N MET A 383 -26.18 7.74 -8.61
CA MET A 383 -25.61 7.56 -9.96
C MET A 383 -26.03 6.21 -10.56
N ILE A 384 -26.00 5.13 -9.80
CA ILE A 384 -26.40 3.79 -10.27
C ILE A 384 -27.89 3.74 -10.65
N GLU A 385 -28.74 4.44 -9.91
CA GLU A 385 -30.17 4.56 -10.22
C GLU A 385 -30.48 5.50 -11.40
N GLY A 386 -29.52 6.30 -11.80
CA GLY A 386 -29.61 7.24 -12.90
C GLY A 386 -29.76 6.55 -14.27
N ARG A 387 -30.35 7.27 -15.25
CA ARG A 387 -30.64 6.74 -16.58
C ARG A 387 -29.39 6.14 -17.27
N THR A 388 -28.26 6.75 -17.13
CA THR A 388 -27.01 6.34 -17.76
C THR A 388 -26.59 4.93 -17.29
N PHE A 389 -26.58 4.68 -15.97
CA PHE A 389 -26.25 3.36 -15.43
C PHE A 389 -27.34 2.33 -15.66
N THR A 390 -28.64 2.70 -15.46
CA THR A 390 -29.74 1.78 -15.71
C THR A 390 -29.87 1.41 -17.20
N GLY A 391 -29.24 2.16 -18.10
CA GLY A 391 -29.07 1.81 -19.51
C GLY A 391 -28.14 0.59 -19.73
N VAL A 392 -27.13 0.36 -18.87
CA VAL A 392 -26.08 -0.64 -19.07
C VAL A 392 -26.10 -1.76 -18.01
N ALA A 393 -26.61 -1.50 -16.82
CA ALA A 393 -26.59 -2.44 -15.69
C ALA A 393 -27.77 -2.20 -14.74
N HIS A 394 -27.94 -3.10 -13.78
CA HIS A 394 -28.80 -2.89 -12.60
C HIS A 394 -28.08 -3.42 -11.35
N SER A 395 -28.34 -2.79 -10.20
CA SER A 395 -27.78 -3.24 -8.92
C SER A 395 -28.38 -4.58 -8.52
N VAL A 396 -27.55 -5.46 -7.98
CA VAL A 396 -27.96 -6.77 -7.42
C VAL A 396 -27.36 -6.94 -6.03
N GLY A 397 -28.11 -7.54 -5.14
CA GLY A 397 -27.65 -7.80 -3.77
C GLY A 397 -28.07 -6.71 -2.79
N ASN A 398 -27.16 -6.27 -1.94
CA ASN A 398 -27.44 -5.42 -0.78
C ASN A 398 -28.28 -4.17 -1.12
N GLU A 399 -29.56 -4.22 -0.73
CA GLU A 399 -30.41 -3.02 -0.79
C GLU A 399 -29.91 -2.00 0.24
N LEU A 400 -29.77 -0.75 -0.22
CA LEU A 400 -29.39 0.34 0.65
C LEU A 400 -30.54 0.69 1.60
N THR A 401 -30.30 0.61 2.90
CA THR A 401 -31.27 1.01 3.93
C THR A 401 -30.96 2.43 4.39
N THR A 402 -31.77 3.39 3.93
CA THR A 402 -31.59 4.81 4.26
C THR A 402 -32.11 5.19 5.65
N ASP A 403 -33.07 4.44 6.19
CA ASP A 403 -33.66 4.70 7.54
C ASP A 403 -32.65 4.44 8.67
N ASP A 404 -31.67 3.54 8.46
CA ASP A 404 -30.53 3.32 9.34
C ASP A 404 -29.22 3.23 8.52
N MET A 405 -28.84 4.33 7.90
CA MET A 405 -27.64 4.43 7.07
C MET A 405 -26.37 4.09 7.87
N GLN A 406 -26.26 4.52 9.11
CA GLN A 406 -25.11 4.27 9.96
C GLN A 406 -24.95 2.77 10.26
N GLY A 407 -26.04 2.11 10.69
CA GLY A 407 -26.03 0.67 10.92
C GLY A 407 -25.75 -0.11 9.63
N TRP A 408 -26.33 0.32 8.51
CA TRP A 408 -26.04 -0.30 7.22
C TRP A 408 -24.56 -0.18 6.85
N LEU A 409 -23.96 1.00 6.99
CA LEU A 409 -22.53 1.22 6.71
C LEU A 409 -21.64 0.36 7.60
N LEU A 410 -21.88 0.32 8.91
CA LEU A 410 -21.09 -0.50 9.84
C LEU A 410 -21.13 -2.00 9.52
N ASN A 411 -22.21 -2.49 8.93
CA ASN A 411 -22.36 -3.89 8.54
C ASN A 411 -21.83 -4.20 7.12
N ASN A 412 -21.75 -3.21 6.22
CA ASN A 412 -21.43 -3.42 4.82
C ASN A 412 -20.10 -2.79 4.36
N VAL A 413 -19.48 -1.91 5.17
CA VAL A 413 -18.21 -1.30 4.79
C VAL A 413 -17.11 -2.35 4.65
N GLY A 414 -16.42 -2.29 3.51
CA GLY A 414 -15.20 -3.02 3.22
C GLY A 414 -13.97 -2.15 3.39
N SER A 415 -12.84 -2.71 2.99
CA SER A 415 -11.55 -2.05 2.94
C SER A 415 -11.04 -2.00 1.50
N TYR A 416 -10.37 -0.92 1.14
CA TYR A 416 -9.68 -0.77 -0.15
C TYR A 416 -8.33 -1.51 -0.19
N SER A 417 -8.01 -2.25 0.87
CA SER A 417 -6.75 -3.00 1.03
C SER A 417 -5.50 -2.13 1.09
N HIS A 418 -5.61 -0.96 1.70
CA HIS A 418 -4.54 0.04 1.80
C HIS A 418 -4.02 0.23 3.24
N ILE A 419 -4.09 -0.82 4.08
CA ILE A 419 -3.63 -0.76 5.47
C ILE A 419 -2.23 -0.14 5.60
N GLY A 420 -2.08 0.83 6.50
CA GLY A 420 -0.84 1.58 6.73
C GLY A 420 -0.77 2.22 8.12
N CYS A 421 0.23 3.07 8.34
CA CYS A 421 0.44 3.92 9.53
C CYS A 421 0.73 3.16 10.83
N SER A 422 0.93 1.85 10.82
CA SER A 422 1.06 0.98 12.00
C SER A 422 2.42 1.08 12.73
N SER A 423 3.36 1.86 12.21
CA SER A 423 4.69 2.15 12.79
C SER A 423 5.17 3.51 12.30
N LYS A 424 4.33 4.55 12.47
CA LYS A 424 4.44 5.83 11.78
C LYS A 424 5.81 6.49 11.87
N MET A 425 6.19 7.17 10.80
CA MET A 425 7.32 8.08 10.73
C MET A 425 6.94 9.42 11.38
N GLY A 426 7.90 10.07 12.04
CA GLY A 426 7.70 11.38 12.63
C GLY A 426 9.00 12.00 13.16
N ALA A 427 8.86 13.14 13.83
CA ALA A 427 9.97 13.78 14.52
C ALA A 427 10.49 12.87 15.66
N VAL A 428 11.81 12.90 15.93
CA VAL A 428 12.41 12.12 17.02
C VAL A 428 11.80 12.44 18.40
N SER A 429 11.28 13.67 18.56
CA SER A 429 10.59 14.13 19.76
C SER A 429 9.12 13.66 19.88
N ASP A 430 8.54 13.11 18.81
CA ASP A 430 7.19 12.52 18.85
C ASP A 430 7.27 11.14 19.52
N GLU A 431 6.66 10.99 20.69
CA GLU A 431 6.65 9.74 21.45
C GLU A 431 5.95 8.60 20.70
N ASP A 432 4.99 8.92 19.84
CA ASP A 432 4.26 7.97 19.01
C ASP A 432 4.95 7.65 17.68
N ALA A 433 5.98 8.40 17.28
CA ALA A 433 6.75 8.03 16.11
C ALA A 433 7.61 6.80 16.40
N VAL A 434 7.57 5.80 15.51
CA VAL A 434 8.38 4.58 15.60
C VAL A 434 9.70 4.76 14.88
N VAL A 435 9.69 5.43 13.73
CA VAL A 435 10.87 5.74 12.94
C VAL A 435 11.02 7.24 12.72
N ASP A 436 12.26 7.66 12.55
CA ASP A 436 12.57 9.03 12.13
C ASP A 436 12.32 9.23 10.62
N THR A 437 12.55 10.44 10.12
CA THR A 437 12.34 10.78 8.71
C THR A 437 13.27 10.05 7.73
N SER A 438 14.28 9.33 8.22
CA SER A 438 15.14 8.45 7.42
C SER A 438 14.68 6.99 7.42
N GLY A 439 13.58 6.67 8.09
CA GLY A 439 13.09 5.32 8.29
C GLY A 439 13.82 4.54 9.38
N LYS A 440 14.75 5.16 10.12
CA LYS A 440 15.51 4.52 11.19
C LYS A 440 14.66 4.41 12.45
N VAL A 441 14.66 3.25 13.09
CA VAL A 441 13.92 3.04 14.35
C VAL A 441 14.53 3.91 15.45
N ILE A 442 13.71 4.78 16.04
CA ILE A 442 14.14 5.78 17.02
C ILE A 442 14.67 5.10 18.27
N GLY A 443 15.92 5.43 18.64
CA GLY A 443 16.61 4.85 19.81
C GLY A 443 17.37 3.55 19.55
N TYR A 444 17.38 3.03 18.31
CA TYR A 444 18.03 1.78 17.94
C TYR A 444 19.11 1.96 16.88
N SER A 445 20.14 1.13 16.94
CA SER A 445 21.27 1.16 16.01
C SER A 445 21.06 0.18 14.87
N GLN A 446 21.30 0.63 13.63
CA GLN A 446 21.31 -0.19 12.42
C GLN A 446 20.00 -0.97 12.15
N VAL A 447 18.85 -0.40 12.59
CA VAL A 447 17.50 -0.91 12.31
C VAL A 447 16.69 0.15 11.58
N TRP A 448 16.13 -0.21 10.43
CA TRP A 448 15.22 0.62 9.64
C TRP A 448 13.90 -0.11 9.40
N VAL A 449 12.85 0.66 9.15
CA VAL A 449 11.58 0.18 8.62
C VAL A 449 11.28 0.94 7.34
N CYS A 450 10.84 0.22 6.31
CA CYS A 450 10.43 0.82 5.05
C CYS A 450 9.31 0.00 4.41
N ASP A 451 8.07 0.39 4.65
CA ASP A 451 6.85 -0.08 3.97
C ASP A 451 5.68 0.83 4.34
N ALA A 452 4.44 0.44 4.03
CA ALA A 452 3.26 1.25 4.34
C ALA A 452 3.03 1.46 5.85
N SER A 453 3.68 0.69 6.73
CA SER A 453 3.58 0.88 8.18
C SER A 453 4.09 2.23 8.63
N ILE A 454 5.08 2.79 7.93
CA ILE A 454 5.69 4.05 8.31
C ILE A 454 5.03 5.29 7.72
N PHE A 455 3.98 5.17 6.92
CA PHE A 455 3.21 6.35 6.51
C PHE A 455 2.83 7.16 7.76
N PRO A 456 3.12 8.47 7.81
CA PRO A 456 2.67 9.33 8.91
C PRO A 456 1.15 9.55 8.84
N ASP A 457 0.60 9.49 7.63
CA ASP A 457 -0.82 9.37 7.32
C ASP A 457 -0.99 8.76 5.92
N LEU A 458 -2.17 8.16 5.63
CA LEU A 458 -2.40 7.57 4.31
C LEU A 458 -2.39 8.66 3.22
N PRO A 459 -1.76 8.41 2.08
CA PRO A 459 -1.91 9.27 0.90
C PRO A 459 -3.33 9.11 0.34
N THR A 460 -3.88 10.21 -0.21
CA THR A 460 -5.18 10.23 -0.88
C THR A 460 -5.07 9.53 -2.25
N GLY A 461 -5.01 8.21 -2.24
CA GLY A 461 -4.80 7.36 -3.43
C GLY A 461 -4.31 5.97 -3.08
N ASN A 462 -4.09 5.14 -4.12
CA ASN A 462 -3.53 3.81 -3.96
C ASN A 462 -2.10 3.86 -3.41
N THR A 463 -1.76 2.97 -2.49
CA THR A 463 -0.55 3.05 -1.67
C THR A 463 0.71 2.48 -2.33
N HIS A 464 0.59 1.78 -3.47
CA HIS A 464 1.72 1.06 -4.08
C HIS A 464 2.87 2.00 -4.50
N LEU A 465 2.61 2.97 -5.39
CA LEU A 465 3.66 3.90 -5.84
C LEU A 465 4.20 4.80 -4.72
N PRO A 466 3.39 5.30 -3.76
CA PRO A 466 3.90 5.97 -2.56
C PRO A 466 4.89 5.11 -1.76
N VAL A 467 4.64 3.80 -1.59
CA VAL A 467 5.59 2.88 -0.92
C VAL A 467 6.88 2.73 -1.73
N VAL A 468 6.78 2.58 -3.05
CA VAL A 468 7.97 2.48 -3.92
C VAL A 468 8.79 3.78 -3.87
N MET A 469 8.15 4.93 -3.95
CA MET A 469 8.79 6.23 -3.80
C MET A 469 9.53 6.36 -2.45
N MET A 470 8.89 5.96 -1.36
CA MET A 470 9.53 5.96 -0.03
C MET A 470 10.75 5.03 0.01
N ALA A 471 10.65 3.84 -0.58
CA ALA A 471 11.74 2.89 -0.62
C ALA A 471 12.94 3.39 -1.43
N GLU A 472 12.72 4.09 -2.54
CA GLU A 472 13.79 4.77 -3.29
C GLU A 472 14.53 5.79 -2.42
N ARG A 473 13.81 6.64 -1.70
CA ARG A 473 14.42 7.67 -0.83
C ARG A 473 15.14 7.07 0.39
N ILE A 474 14.51 6.10 1.06
CA ILE A 474 15.09 5.48 2.25
C ILE A 474 16.29 4.63 1.90
N SER A 475 16.30 3.93 0.76
CA SER A 475 17.47 3.17 0.32
C SER A 475 18.71 4.05 0.13
N GLN A 476 18.54 5.27 -0.38
CA GLN A 476 19.62 6.24 -0.52
C GLN A 476 20.17 6.64 0.85
N ARG A 477 19.30 6.98 1.82
CA ARG A 477 19.69 7.37 3.18
C ARG A 477 20.39 6.23 3.93
N ILE A 478 19.93 4.97 3.74
CA ILE A 478 20.61 3.79 4.29
C ILE A 478 22.01 3.65 3.68
N SER A 479 22.13 3.77 2.36
CA SER A 479 23.42 3.69 1.67
C SER A 479 24.43 4.72 2.18
N GLU A 480 23.99 5.96 2.40
CA GLU A 480 24.81 7.04 2.97
C GLU A 480 25.26 6.69 4.38
N SER A 481 24.41 6.11 5.22
CA SER A 481 24.71 5.72 6.60
C SER A 481 25.66 4.53 6.72
N LEU A 482 25.70 3.66 5.70
CA LEU A 482 26.56 2.48 5.65
C LEU A 482 27.91 2.75 4.99
N SER A 483 28.08 3.90 4.33
CA SER A 483 29.34 4.32 3.71
C SER A 483 30.36 4.65 4.81
N PRO A 484 31.60 4.13 4.76
CA PRO A 484 32.64 4.55 5.70
C PRO A 484 32.96 6.03 5.49
N ASN A 485 32.93 6.81 6.58
CA ASN A 485 33.46 8.19 6.62
C ASN A 485 34.97 8.23 6.27
#